data_0d387fa178180886444ceae027bd70d2
#
_entry.id   0d387fa178180886444ceae027bd70d2
#
_cell.length_a   1.000
_cell.length_b   1.000
_cell.length_c   1.000
_cell.angle_alpha   90.00
_cell.angle_beta   90.00
_cell.angle_gamma   90.00
#
_symmetry.space_group_name_H-M   'P 1'
#
loop_
_entity.id
_entity.type
_entity.pdbx_description
1 polymer ?
#
loop_
_entity_poly.entity_id
_entity_poly.type
_entity_poly.pdbx_seq_one_letter_code
_entity_poly.pdbx_strand_id
1 'polypeptide(L)'
;MQNTNTTTILLTGATGMIGSYILREFADCQVTTLGRSADNDIRVDLSASIPTLSRRFDLVVHCAGTTDEATADKVNRIGTLNLLSSLESQPPRHFVFISSLSVYGKTEGTDIDEQSMTLPVTEYGRSKLDAERAIKAWCDSRNVVLTILRPALTFGNGITGKAAEMFDAIHSGRYFHIRGNQARRSLVMADDVAKACRLTYQEGGVYNVTDGLTPTVIELADAMAAHSGKDKRIIYCPLKLAKLCAKIGDIIPPLDRMLNSDKLSILTSTLTFSNARLIEKTGLQPHNTIDVIARRSTTYPYQHND
;
A
#
# COMPACT_ATOMS: atom_id res chain seq x y z
N MET A 1 -5.08 -24.97 34.07
CA MET A 1 -5.11 -23.57 33.60
C MET A 1 -4.11 -23.47 32.45
N GLN A 2 -4.59 -23.51 31.22
CA GLN A 2 -3.71 -23.27 30.05
C GLN A 2 -3.33 -21.79 30.11
N ASN A 3 -2.04 -21.52 30.37
CA ASN A 3 -1.45 -20.20 30.17
C ASN A 3 -1.48 -19.92 28.67
N THR A 4 -2.56 -19.39 28.16
CA THR A 4 -2.61 -18.85 26.79
C THR A 4 -1.73 -17.61 26.78
N ASN A 5 -0.47 -17.80 26.44
CA ASN A 5 0.49 -16.70 26.28
C ASN A 5 0.00 -15.88 25.07
N THR A 6 -0.78 -14.83 25.35
CA THR A 6 -1.34 -13.94 24.31
C THR A 6 -0.18 -13.27 23.59
N THR A 7 -0.09 -13.41 22.28
CA THR A 7 0.97 -12.81 21.45
C THR A 7 0.99 -11.30 21.65
N THR A 8 2.15 -10.76 21.98
CA THR A 8 2.37 -9.32 22.17
C THR A 8 2.87 -8.69 20.88
N ILE A 9 2.20 -7.62 20.41
CA ILE A 9 2.48 -7.00 19.12
C ILE A 9 2.78 -5.51 19.30
N LEU A 10 3.82 -5.02 18.61
CA LEU A 10 4.03 -3.60 18.38
C LEU A 10 3.58 -3.28 16.95
N LEU A 11 2.55 -2.45 16.82
CA LEU A 11 2.04 -2.00 15.52
C LEU A 11 2.34 -0.52 15.32
N THR A 12 3.13 -0.18 14.32
CA THR A 12 3.32 1.21 13.89
C THR A 12 2.36 1.56 12.76
N GLY A 13 1.89 2.82 12.74
CA GLY A 13 0.96 3.28 11.69
C GLY A 13 -0.46 2.75 11.82
N ALA A 14 -0.91 2.39 13.03
CA ALA A 14 -2.24 1.85 13.32
C ALA A 14 -3.39 2.77 12.87
N THR A 15 -3.19 4.09 12.83
CA THR A 15 -4.18 5.10 12.40
C THR A 15 -4.24 5.28 10.87
N GLY A 16 -3.32 4.67 10.12
CA GLY A 16 -3.33 4.67 8.66
C GLY A 16 -4.32 3.66 8.08
N MET A 17 -4.60 3.77 6.76
CA MET A 17 -5.54 2.89 6.07
C MET A 17 -5.22 1.40 6.33
N ILE A 18 -4.06 0.89 5.93
CA ILE A 18 -3.70 -0.53 6.10
C ILE A 18 -3.56 -0.88 7.59
N GLY A 19 -2.93 -0.01 8.38
CA GLY A 19 -2.70 -0.26 9.81
C GLY A 19 -3.97 -0.44 10.63
N SER A 20 -5.05 0.27 10.31
CA SER A 20 -6.34 0.11 10.97
C SER A 20 -6.99 -1.26 10.71
N TYR A 21 -6.77 -1.85 9.53
CA TYR A 21 -7.21 -3.22 9.21
C TYR A 21 -6.33 -4.26 9.91
N ILE A 22 -5.01 -4.03 9.98
CA ILE A 22 -4.10 -4.90 10.74
C ILE A 22 -4.48 -4.89 12.22
N LEU A 23 -4.76 -3.72 12.81
CA LEU A 23 -5.19 -3.62 14.21
C LEU A 23 -6.45 -4.46 14.49
N ARG A 24 -7.42 -4.46 13.59
CA ARG A 24 -8.64 -5.29 13.70
C ARG A 24 -8.37 -6.78 13.50
N GLU A 25 -7.49 -7.13 12.55
CA GLU A 25 -7.13 -8.52 12.28
C GLU A 25 -6.45 -9.20 13.47
N PHE A 26 -5.72 -8.42 14.29
CA PHE A 26 -5.04 -8.90 15.49
C PHE A 26 -5.78 -8.53 16.79
N ALA A 27 -7.10 -8.35 16.74
CA ALA A 27 -7.89 -7.97 17.92
C ALA A 27 -7.88 -9.01 19.06
N ASP A 28 -7.51 -10.25 18.77
CA ASP A 28 -7.32 -11.33 19.75
C ASP A 28 -5.93 -11.33 20.41
N CYS A 29 -5.04 -10.45 19.99
CA CYS A 29 -3.68 -10.29 20.50
C CYS A 29 -3.55 -9.06 21.40
N GLN A 30 -2.45 -8.98 22.15
CA GLN A 30 -2.12 -7.77 22.91
C GLN A 30 -1.35 -6.80 22.02
N VAL A 31 -2.05 -5.91 21.34
CA VAL A 31 -1.45 -4.92 20.45
C VAL A 31 -1.11 -3.65 21.23
N THR A 32 0.12 -3.16 21.05
CA THR A 32 0.57 -1.82 21.46
C THR A 32 0.80 -1.02 20.18
N THR A 33 0.10 0.09 20.06
CA THR A 33 0.19 0.98 18.90
C THR A 33 1.24 2.07 19.10
N LEU A 34 2.01 2.39 18.02
CA LEU A 34 3.03 3.43 18.05
C LEU A 34 2.87 4.35 16.84
N GLY A 35 2.82 5.66 17.08
CA GLY A 35 2.67 6.66 16.03
C GLY A 35 2.49 8.08 16.53
N ARG A 36 2.25 9.02 15.60
CA ARG A 36 2.17 10.46 15.89
C ARG A 36 0.85 10.88 16.53
N SER A 37 -0.25 10.20 16.17
CA SER A 37 -1.58 10.52 16.69
C SER A 37 -1.65 10.30 18.20
N ALA A 38 -2.50 11.09 18.88
CA ALA A 38 -2.81 10.89 20.27
C ALA A 38 -3.53 9.57 20.58
N ASP A 39 -4.11 8.95 19.56
CA ASP A 39 -4.83 7.67 19.68
C ASP A 39 -3.89 6.45 19.78
N ASN A 40 -2.56 6.66 19.69
CA ASN A 40 -1.61 5.58 19.87
C ASN A 40 -1.20 5.43 21.34
N ASP A 41 -0.95 4.19 21.78
CA ASP A 41 -0.45 3.88 23.12
C ASP A 41 0.94 4.52 23.39
N ILE A 42 1.79 4.52 22.34
CA ILE A 42 3.09 5.20 22.36
C ILE A 42 3.07 6.31 21.31
N ARG A 43 3.03 7.55 21.81
CA ARG A 43 3.04 8.73 20.94
C ARG A 43 4.46 9.16 20.61
N VAL A 44 4.90 8.93 19.36
CA VAL A 44 6.23 9.34 18.89
C VAL A 44 6.22 9.57 17.37
N ASP A 45 7.02 10.52 16.91
CA ASP A 45 7.34 10.68 15.50
C ASP A 45 8.64 9.93 15.19
N LEU A 46 8.52 8.75 14.58
CA LEU A 46 9.67 7.93 14.18
C LEU A 46 10.62 8.68 13.25
N SER A 47 10.14 9.63 12.45
CA SER A 47 11.00 10.43 11.56
C SER A 47 11.90 11.41 12.29
N ALA A 48 11.67 11.65 13.57
CA ALA A 48 12.35 12.67 14.37
C ALA A 48 13.06 12.09 15.60
N SER A 49 12.63 10.93 16.12
CA SER A 49 13.17 10.40 17.37
C SER A 49 13.10 8.87 17.45
N ILE A 50 14.01 8.32 18.23
CA ILE A 50 14.04 6.88 18.59
C ILE A 50 13.08 6.67 19.76
N PRO A 51 12.06 5.80 19.64
CA PRO A 51 11.15 5.52 20.74
C PRO A 51 11.84 4.74 21.87
N THR A 52 11.43 5.00 23.11
CA THR A 52 11.80 4.16 24.25
C THR A 52 10.77 3.05 24.42
N LEU A 53 11.20 1.79 24.29
CA LEU A 53 10.35 0.62 24.48
C LEU A 53 10.70 -0.05 25.80
N SER A 54 9.70 -0.22 26.67
CA SER A 54 9.86 -0.75 28.02
C SER A 54 9.79 -2.28 28.10
N ARG A 55 9.41 -2.94 27.01
CA ARG A 55 9.25 -4.41 26.97
C ARG A 55 9.61 -4.99 25.60
N ARG A 56 9.86 -6.29 25.57
CA ARG A 56 9.96 -7.07 24.34
C ARG A 56 8.57 -7.34 23.76
N PHE A 57 8.49 -7.40 22.44
CA PHE A 57 7.30 -7.85 21.69
C PHE A 57 7.61 -9.17 20.97
N ASP A 58 6.61 -10.03 20.81
CA ASP A 58 6.74 -11.26 20.02
C ASP A 58 6.77 -10.95 18.52
N LEU A 59 5.95 -9.96 18.10
CA LEU A 59 5.80 -9.52 16.73
C LEU A 59 5.89 -7.99 16.66
N VAL A 60 6.63 -7.48 15.68
CA VAL A 60 6.59 -6.08 15.26
C VAL A 60 5.97 -6.02 13.87
N VAL A 61 4.91 -5.23 13.70
CA VAL A 61 4.31 -4.93 12.40
C VAL A 61 4.58 -3.47 12.07
N HIS A 62 5.48 -3.23 11.14
CA HIS A 62 5.86 -1.88 10.72
C HIS A 62 5.06 -1.47 9.48
N CYS A 63 3.96 -0.74 9.73
CA CYS A 63 3.06 -0.21 8.71
C CYS A 63 3.13 1.33 8.58
N ALA A 64 3.83 2.01 9.50
CA ALA A 64 4.02 3.46 9.40
C ALA A 64 4.80 3.81 8.12
N GLY A 65 4.32 4.83 7.41
CA GLY A 65 4.94 5.30 6.18
C GLY A 65 4.14 6.41 5.52
N THR A 66 4.71 6.98 4.46
CA THR A 66 4.07 7.99 3.61
C THR A 66 4.32 7.67 2.15
N THR A 67 3.40 8.08 1.28
CA THR A 67 3.54 8.05 -0.18
C THR A 67 3.97 9.41 -0.75
N ASP A 68 4.10 10.43 0.11
CA ASP A 68 4.56 11.76 -0.28
C ASP A 68 6.06 11.73 -0.60
N GLU A 69 6.39 12.00 -1.86
CA GLU A 69 7.75 11.95 -2.39
C GLU A 69 8.72 12.88 -1.62
N ALA A 70 8.23 14.05 -1.16
CA ALA A 70 9.08 15.04 -0.49
C ALA A 70 9.52 14.60 0.92
N THR A 71 8.74 13.76 1.58
CA THR A 71 9.00 13.30 2.94
C THR A 71 9.32 11.81 3.03
N ALA A 72 9.29 11.10 1.90
CA ALA A 72 9.43 9.65 1.83
C ALA A 72 10.71 9.13 2.50
N ASP A 73 11.85 9.70 2.21
CA ASP A 73 13.12 9.28 2.83
C ASP A 73 13.09 9.43 4.35
N LYS A 74 12.67 10.60 4.81
CA LYS A 74 12.63 10.90 6.25
C LYS A 74 11.66 9.98 7.01
N VAL A 75 10.46 9.74 6.46
CA VAL A 75 9.43 8.96 7.15
C VAL A 75 9.68 7.45 6.97
N ASN A 76 9.91 6.99 5.75
CA ASN A 76 9.98 5.55 5.47
C ASN A 76 11.35 4.95 5.82
N ARG A 77 12.46 5.61 5.45
CA ARG A 77 13.81 5.09 5.72
C ARG A 77 14.32 5.47 7.10
N ILE A 78 14.39 6.78 7.42
CA ILE A 78 14.92 7.23 8.72
C ILE A 78 14.00 6.75 9.84
N GLY A 79 12.67 6.86 9.68
CA GLY A 79 11.72 6.34 10.67
C GLY A 79 11.87 4.85 10.93
N THR A 80 12.16 4.06 9.90
CA THR A 80 12.48 2.62 10.05
C THR A 80 13.76 2.41 10.83
N LEU A 81 14.84 3.14 10.54
CA LEU A 81 16.10 3.03 11.27
C LEU A 81 15.93 3.39 12.75
N ASN A 82 15.15 4.40 13.07
CA ASN A 82 14.84 4.77 14.46
C ASN A 82 14.03 3.68 15.17
N LEU A 83 13.08 3.04 14.51
CA LEU A 83 12.37 1.88 15.06
C LEU A 83 13.33 0.72 15.33
N LEU A 84 14.19 0.36 14.37
CA LEU A 84 15.17 -0.72 14.54
C LEU A 84 16.11 -0.44 15.72
N SER A 85 16.58 0.81 15.86
CA SER A 85 17.42 1.22 16.99
C SER A 85 16.71 1.05 18.33
N SER A 86 15.41 1.29 18.40
CA SER A 86 14.63 1.08 19.62
C SER A 86 14.44 -0.38 20.02
N LEU A 87 14.56 -1.29 19.05
CA LEU A 87 14.41 -2.74 19.25
C LEU A 87 15.75 -3.45 19.52
N GLU A 88 16.85 -2.70 19.53
CA GLU A 88 18.22 -3.25 19.58
C GLU A 88 18.46 -4.14 20.81
N SER A 89 18.01 -3.69 21.96
CA SER A 89 18.21 -4.42 23.24
C SER A 89 17.23 -5.58 23.45
N GLN A 90 16.08 -5.55 22.75
CA GLN A 90 15.00 -6.52 22.91
C GLN A 90 14.36 -6.84 21.55
N PRO A 91 15.10 -7.50 20.64
CA PRO A 91 14.57 -7.83 19.33
C PRO A 91 13.35 -8.77 19.42
N PRO A 92 12.31 -8.58 18.56
CA PRO A 92 11.15 -9.45 18.51
C PRO A 92 11.53 -10.85 17.98
N ARG A 93 10.59 -11.78 17.99
CA ARG A 93 10.74 -13.06 17.27
C ARG A 93 10.44 -12.91 15.79
N HIS A 94 9.45 -12.08 15.47
CA HIS A 94 8.93 -11.89 14.12
C HIS A 94 8.84 -10.40 13.80
N PHE A 95 9.15 -10.06 12.56
CA PHE A 95 9.04 -8.70 12.03
C PHE A 95 8.28 -8.74 10.70
N VAL A 96 7.18 -8.00 10.58
CA VAL A 96 6.47 -7.80 9.32
C VAL A 96 6.64 -6.36 8.88
N PHE A 97 7.06 -6.17 7.65
CA PHE A 97 7.17 -4.86 7.03
C PHE A 97 6.17 -4.70 5.89
N ILE A 98 5.35 -3.65 5.95
CA ILE A 98 4.47 -3.27 4.86
C ILE A 98 5.25 -2.36 3.90
N SER A 99 5.75 -2.97 2.83
CA SER A 99 6.48 -2.32 1.74
C SER A 99 5.53 -1.86 0.63
N SER A 100 5.92 -1.96 -0.63
CA SER A 100 5.12 -1.58 -1.80
C SER A 100 5.65 -2.23 -3.07
N LEU A 101 4.78 -2.49 -4.06
CA LEU A 101 5.19 -2.88 -5.41
C LEU A 101 6.01 -1.79 -6.14
N SER A 102 6.01 -0.54 -5.64
CA SER A 102 6.83 0.55 -6.19
C SER A 102 8.34 0.28 -6.12
N VAL A 103 8.78 -0.66 -5.29
CA VAL A 103 10.20 -1.07 -5.20
C VAL A 103 10.72 -1.69 -6.50
N TYR A 104 9.86 -2.23 -7.35
CA TYR A 104 10.26 -2.78 -8.65
C TYR A 104 10.60 -1.70 -9.68
N GLY A 105 10.10 -0.47 -9.51
CA GLY A 105 10.34 0.65 -10.44
C GLY A 105 9.79 0.44 -11.84
N LYS A 106 8.87 -0.50 -12.01
CA LYS A 106 8.25 -0.80 -13.29
C LYS A 106 7.11 0.17 -13.59
N THR A 107 7.03 0.62 -14.83
CA THR A 107 5.92 1.40 -15.37
C THR A 107 4.99 0.55 -16.25
N GLU A 108 5.51 -0.59 -16.73
CA GLU A 108 4.79 -1.60 -17.50
C GLU A 108 5.31 -3.01 -17.20
N GLY A 109 4.50 -4.01 -17.47
CA GLY A 109 4.82 -5.42 -17.29
C GLY A 109 3.61 -6.23 -16.89
N THR A 110 3.71 -7.55 -17.05
CA THR A 110 2.65 -8.51 -16.74
C THR A 110 3.20 -9.57 -15.80
N ASP A 111 2.41 -9.89 -14.76
CA ASP A 111 2.71 -10.94 -13.78
C ASP A 111 4.11 -10.87 -13.16
N ILE A 112 4.54 -9.64 -12.84
CA ILE A 112 5.82 -9.39 -12.18
C ILE A 112 5.82 -10.07 -10.81
N ASP A 113 6.80 -10.95 -10.58
CA ASP A 113 6.94 -11.73 -9.35
C ASP A 113 8.01 -11.18 -8.40
N GLU A 114 8.17 -11.85 -7.24
CA GLU A 114 9.11 -11.45 -6.19
C GLU A 114 10.59 -11.69 -6.57
N GLN A 115 10.88 -12.45 -7.62
CA GLN A 115 12.23 -12.70 -8.15
C GLN A 115 12.66 -11.57 -9.09
N SER A 116 11.72 -10.74 -9.54
CA SER A 116 11.98 -9.62 -10.43
C SER A 116 12.88 -8.58 -9.76
N MET A 117 13.78 -8.01 -10.56
CA MET A 117 14.74 -6.99 -10.07
C MET A 117 14.01 -5.77 -9.52
N THR A 118 14.47 -5.30 -8.35
CA THR A 118 13.99 -4.08 -7.70
C THR A 118 14.87 -2.89 -8.08
N LEU A 119 14.31 -1.95 -8.88
CA LEU A 119 14.98 -0.74 -9.40
C LEU A 119 14.01 0.46 -9.30
N PRO A 120 13.71 0.93 -8.09
CA PRO A 120 12.73 2.01 -7.90
C PRO A 120 13.16 3.31 -8.59
N VAL A 121 12.20 3.98 -9.22
CA VAL A 121 12.41 5.22 -9.97
C VAL A 121 11.91 6.46 -9.22
N THR A 122 11.11 6.27 -8.15
CA THR A 122 10.55 7.35 -7.32
C THR A 122 11.21 7.37 -5.93
N GLU A 123 11.20 8.52 -5.25
CA GLU A 123 11.72 8.62 -3.87
C GLU A 123 10.95 7.71 -2.92
N TYR A 124 9.64 7.60 -3.08
CA TYR A 124 8.83 6.67 -2.33
C TYR A 124 9.30 5.22 -2.52
N GLY A 125 9.46 4.78 -3.77
CA GLY A 125 9.93 3.42 -4.07
C GLY A 125 11.34 3.16 -3.51
N ARG A 126 12.26 4.14 -3.65
CA ARG A 126 13.63 4.08 -3.09
C ARG A 126 13.60 3.96 -1.59
N SER A 127 12.85 4.83 -0.90
CA SER A 127 12.76 4.82 0.57
C SER A 127 12.21 3.49 1.12
N LYS A 128 11.24 2.87 0.41
CA LYS A 128 10.70 1.55 0.79
C LYS A 128 11.74 0.43 0.57
N LEU A 129 12.45 0.44 -0.56
CA LEU A 129 13.50 -0.55 -0.82
C LEU A 129 14.66 -0.45 0.16
N ASP A 130 15.08 0.77 0.50
CA ASP A 130 16.15 0.99 1.47
C ASP A 130 15.72 0.56 2.89
N ALA A 131 14.46 0.76 3.26
CA ALA A 131 13.89 0.21 4.47
C ALA A 131 13.87 -1.32 4.46
N GLU A 132 13.46 -1.99 3.35
CA GLU A 132 13.53 -3.45 3.21
C GLU A 132 14.94 -3.97 3.46
N ARG A 133 15.95 -3.34 2.86
CA ARG A 133 17.36 -3.72 3.01
C ARG A 133 17.86 -3.55 4.44
N ALA A 134 17.54 -2.43 5.06
CA ALA A 134 17.93 -2.16 6.45
C ALA A 134 17.30 -3.15 7.43
N ILE A 135 15.98 -3.40 7.29
CA ILE A 135 15.26 -4.38 8.12
C ILE A 135 15.84 -5.78 7.91
N LYS A 136 16.07 -6.17 6.65
CA LYS A 136 16.63 -7.50 6.34
C LYS A 136 18.00 -7.70 7.01
N ALA A 137 18.92 -6.76 6.85
CA ALA A 137 20.25 -6.84 7.46
C ALA A 137 20.15 -6.90 9.00
N TRP A 138 19.25 -6.11 9.59
CA TRP A 138 19.01 -6.10 11.04
C TRP A 138 18.41 -7.41 11.54
N CYS A 139 17.40 -7.95 10.85
CA CYS A 139 16.77 -9.22 11.21
C CYS A 139 17.73 -10.41 11.07
N ASP A 140 18.47 -10.48 9.95
CA ASP A 140 19.44 -11.56 9.70
C ASP A 140 20.50 -11.63 10.82
N SER A 141 21.00 -10.47 11.30
CA SER A 141 22.02 -10.41 12.37
C SER A 141 21.50 -10.80 13.76
N ARG A 142 20.17 -10.89 13.94
CA ARG A 142 19.50 -11.17 15.24
C ARG A 142 18.62 -12.40 15.24
N ASN A 143 18.63 -13.19 14.15
CA ASN A 143 17.77 -14.36 13.95
C ASN A 143 16.26 -14.02 14.12
N VAL A 144 15.84 -12.86 13.65
CA VAL A 144 14.43 -12.43 13.61
C VAL A 144 13.81 -12.92 12.30
N VAL A 145 12.67 -13.59 12.39
CA VAL A 145 11.93 -14.01 11.19
C VAL A 145 11.30 -12.78 10.52
N LEU A 146 11.68 -12.52 9.26
CA LEU A 146 11.23 -11.36 8.51
C LEU A 146 10.22 -11.73 7.44
N THR A 147 9.05 -11.07 7.46
CA THR A 147 8.10 -11.04 6.36
C THR A 147 8.05 -9.64 5.75
N ILE A 148 8.16 -9.55 4.44
CA ILE A 148 7.97 -8.32 3.67
C ILE A 148 6.73 -8.49 2.80
N LEU A 149 5.73 -7.65 2.99
CA LEU A 149 4.55 -7.58 2.15
C LEU A 149 4.66 -6.39 1.21
N ARG A 150 4.49 -6.62 -0.09
CA ARG A 150 4.50 -5.59 -1.15
C ARG A 150 3.09 -5.45 -1.72
N PRO A 151 2.22 -4.64 -1.09
CA PRO A 151 0.85 -4.46 -1.57
C PRO A 151 0.79 -3.73 -2.92
N ALA A 152 -0.20 -4.10 -3.73
CA ALA A 152 -0.63 -3.39 -4.92
C ALA A 152 -1.37 -2.09 -4.57
N LEU A 153 -1.99 -1.46 -5.56
CA LEU A 153 -2.89 -0.33 -5.34
C LEU A 153 -4.00 -0.76 -4.38
N THR A 154 -3.93 -0.23 -3.15
CA THR A 154 -4.72 -0.71 -2.03
C THR A 154 -5.97 0.13 -1.84
N PHE A 155 -7.11 -0.53 -1.60
CA PHE A 155 -8.41 0.06 -1.33
C PHE A 155 -8.91 -0.29 0.06
N GLY A 156 -9.58 0.65 0.71
CA GLY A 156 -10.12 0.50 2.07
C GLY A 156 -10.65 1.82 2.59
N ASN A 157 -11.10 1.85 3.86
CA ASN A 157 -11.51 3.08 4.51
C ASN A 157 -10.31 4.04 4.64
N GLY A 158 -10.49 5.30 4.29
CA GLY A 158 -9.41 6.30 4.33
C GLY A 158 -8.40 6.12 3.19
N ILE A 159 -8.89 5.74 2.00
CA ILE A 159 -8.09 5.65 0.77
C ILE A 159 -7.22 6.90 0.58
N THR A 160 -5.96 6.71 0.21
CA THR A 160 -4.96 7.77 0.03
C THR A 160 -4.14 7.58 -1.26
N GLY A 161 -3.30 8.55 -1.60
CA GLY A 161 -2.38 8.48 -2.72
C GLY A 161 -3.08 8.39 -4.08
N LYS A 162 -2.49 7.66 -5.03
CA LYS A 162 -2.96 7.58 -6.43
C LYS A 162 -4.39 7.08 -6.58
N ALA A 163 -4.85 6.21 -5.69
CA ALA A 163 -6.22 5.71 -5.73
C ALA A 163 -7.22 6.81 -5.33
N ALA A 164 -6.89 7.63 -4.31
CA ALA A 164 -7.69 8.79 -3.92
C ALA A 164 -7.71 9.86 -5.02
N GLU A 165 -6.57 10.17 -5.62
CA GLU A 165 -6.46 11.12 -6.74
C GLU A 165 -7.36 10.70 -7.92
N MET A 166 -7.37 9.40 -8.26
CA MET A 166 -8.22 8.87 -9.32
C MET A 166 -9.70 8.99 -8.95
N PHE A 167 -10.06 8.65 -7.70
CA PHE A 167 -11.42 8.78 -7.19
C PHE A 167 -11.90 10.24 -7.25
N ASP A 168 -11.07 11.19 -6.81
CA ASP A 168 -11.37 12.63 -6.86
C ASP A 168 -11.53 13.14 -8.29
N ALA A 169 -10.69 12.68 -9.20
CA ALA A 169 -10.81 13.03 -10.62
C ALA A 169 -12.13 12.54 -11.22
N ILE A 170 -12.57 11.33 -10.89
CA ILE A 170 -13.84 10.75 -11.32
C ILE A 170 -15.00 11.52 -10.69
N HIS A 171 -14.96 11.72 -9.36
CA HIS A 171 -16.02 12.40 -8.62
C HIS A 171 -16.23 13.85 -9.08
N SER A 172 -15.13 14.56 -9.35
CA SER A 172 -15.18 15.96 -9.86
C SER A 172 -15.47 16.07 -11.35
N GLY A 173 -15.60 14.94 -12.10
CA GLY A 173 -15.86 14.93 -13.54
C GLY A 173 -14.65 15.33 -14.40
N ARG A 174 -13.45 15.30 -13.84
CA ARG A 174 -12.20 15.59 -14.55
C ARG A 174 -11.56 14.35 -15.19
N TYR A 175 -12.09 13.16 -14.90
CA TYR A 175 -11.62 11.90 -15.49
C TYR A 175 -12.35 11.60 -16.80
N PHE A 176 -11.65 10.96 -17.72
CA PHE A 176 -12.22 10.42 -18.96
C PHE A 176 -11.58 9.08 -19.32
N HIS A 177 -12.33 8.20 -19.95
CA HIS A 177 -11.80 6.96 -20.51
C HIS A 177 -11.03 7.23 -21.81
N ILE A 178 -9.94 6.51 -21.99
CA ILE A 178 -9.25 6.48 -23.28
C ILE A 178 -9.88 5.35 -24.09
N ARG A 179 -10.45 5.70 -25.25
CA ARG A 179 -11.14 4.74 -26.11
C ARG A 179 -10.22 3.61 -26.52
N GLY A 180 -10.65 2.36 -26.28
CA GLY A 180 -9.91 1.14 -26.61
C GLY A 180 -8.74 0.85 -25.67
N ASN A 181 -8.62 1.53 -24.53
CA ASN A 181 -7.61 1.25 -23.54
C ASN A 181 -7.86 -0.12 -22.88
N GLN A 182 -6.89 -1.01 -22.96
CA GLN A 182 -6.89 -2.35 -22.37
C GLN A 182 -5.85 -2.50 -21.25
N ALA A 183 -5.25 -1.38 -20.80
CA ALA A 183 -4.27 -1.37 -19.74
C ALA A 183 -4.86 -1.94 -18.44
N ARG A 184 -4.11 -2.85 -17.79
CA ARG A 184 -4.55 -3.59 -16.61
C ARG A 184 -3.75 -3.20 -15.37
N ARG A 185 -4.35 -3.39 -14.20
CA ARG A 185 -3.74 -3.08 -12.89
C ARG A 185 -3.98 -4.20 -11.89
N SER A 186 -2.96 -4.46 -11.06
CA SER A 186 -3.14 -5.24 -9.84
C SER A 186 -3.70 -4.34 -8.73
N LEU A 187 -4.69 -4.86 -8.04
CA LEU A 187 -5.38 -4.20 -6.93
C LEU A 187 -5.35 -5.10 -5.69
N VAL A 188 -5.68 -4.53 -4.53
CA VAL A 188 -5.88 -5.31 -3.30
C VAL A 188 -6.76 -4.53 -2.31
N MET A 189 -7.54 -5.26 -1.51
CA MET A 189 -8.22 -4.69 -0.34
C MET A 189 -7.29 -4.63 0.87
N ALA A 190 -7.38 -3.58 1.68
CA ALA A 190 -6.60 -3.44 2.91
C ALA A 190 -6.86 -4.58 3.91
N ASP A 191 -8.06 -5.15 3.90
CA ASP A 191 -8.42 -6.34 4.66
C ASP A 191 -7.58 -7.56 4.25
N ASP A 192 -7.36 -7.77 2.95
CA ASP A 192 -6.55 -8.88 2.46
C ASP A 192 -5.06 -8.67 2.77
N VAL A 193 -4.57 -7.42 2.80
CA VAL A 193 -3.21 -7.12 3.28
C VAL A 193 -3.07 -7.47 4.76
N ALA A 194 -4.08 -7.18 5.58
CA ALA A 194 -4.08 -7.53 7.00
C ALA A 194 -4.10 -9.05 7.21
N LYS A 195 -4.93 -9.78 6.46
CA LYS A 195 -4.95 -11.26 6.47
C LYS A 195 -3.62 -11.85 6.02
N ALA A 196 -3.03 -11.32 4.94
CA ALA A 196 -1.70 -11.74 4.49
C ALA A 196 -0.66 -11.55 5.60
N CYS A 197 -0.69 -10.41 6.32
CA CYS A 197 0.18 -10.18 7.47
C CYS A 197 0.03 -11.28 8.53
N ARG A 198 -1.21 -11.62 8.91
CA ARG A 198 -1.49 -12.65 9.91
C ARG A 198 -1.05 -14.05 9.46
N LEU A 199 -1.26 -14.38 8.20
CA LEU A 199 -0.95 -15.71 7.66
C LEU A 199 0.55 -15.93 7.42
N THR A 200 1.34 -14.87 7.28
CA THR A 200 2.76 -14.98 6.88
C THR A 200 3.76 -14.60 7.97
N TYR A 201 3.35 -13.96 9.08
CA TYR A 201 4.31 -13.38 10.01
C TYR A 201 5.27 -14.41 10.63
N GLN A 202 4.84 -15.66 10.82
CA GLN A 202 5.69 -16.75 11.38
C GLN A 202 6.55 -17.44 10.32
N GLU A 203 6.19 -17.30 9.05
CA GLU A 203 6.80 -18.02 7.94
C GLU A 203 8.02 -17.30 7.35
N GLY A 204 8.01 -15.99 7.46
CA GLY A 204 9.00 -15.15 6.79
C GLY A 204 8.87 -15.14 5.26
N GLY A 205 9.67 -14.31 4.61
CA GLY A 205 9.72 -14.23 3.16
C GLY A 205 9.23 -12.90 2.59
N VAL A 206 9.27 -12.78 1.27
CA VAL A 206 8.78 -11.62 0.53
C VAL A 206 7.59 -12.05 -0.30
N TYR A 207 6.52 -11.26 -0.26
CA TYR A 207 5.26 -11.57 -0.95
C TYR A 207 4.67 -10.33 -1.60
N ASN A 208 4.34 -10.42 -2.89
CA ASN A 208 3.46 -9.48 -3.55
C ASN A 208 2.02 -9.73 -3.07
N VAL A 209 1.31 -8.67 -2.73
CA VAL A 209 -0.06 -8.79 -2.22
C VAL A 209 -1.01 -8.11 -3.20
N THR A 210 -1.72 -8.94 -3.97
CA THR A 210 -2.75 -8.53 -4.94
C THR A 210 -3.97 -9.41 -4.80
N ASP A 211 -5.10 -9.00 -5.39
CA ASP A 211 -6.30 -9.83 -5.45
C ASP A 211 -6.25 -10.94 -6.52
N GLY A 212 -5.15 -10.99 -7.30
CA GLY A 212 -4.97 -11.95 -8.40
C GLY A 212 -5.83 -11.64 -9.64
N LEU A 213 -6.73 -10.67 -9.53
CA LEU A 213 -7.53 -10.17 -10.63
C LEU A 213 -6.82 -8.95 -11.23
N THR A 214 -6.82 -8.86 -12.53
CA THR A 214 -6.13 -7.77 -13.21
C THR A 214 -7.13 -6.98 -14.07
N PRO A 215 -8.05 -6.21 -13.42
CA PRO A 215 -9.02 -5.41 -14.14
C PRO A 215 -8.35 -4.37 -15.03
N THR A 216 -9.06 -3.96 -16.06
CA THR A 216 -8.65 -2.82 -16.88
C THR A 216 -8.81 -1.52 -16.07
N VAL A 217 -8.06 -0.49 -16.48
CA VAL A 217 -8.21 0.86 -15.90
C VAL A 217 -9.62 1.39 -16.11
N ILE A 218 -10.30 0.97 -17.18
CA ILE A 218 -11.71 1.32 -17.46
C ILE A 218 -12.64 0.68 -16.42
N GLU A 219 -12.53 -0.64 -16.19
CA GLU A 219 -13.33 -1.36 -15.20
C GLU A 219 -13.14 -0.78 -13.78
N LEU A 220 -11.90 -0.43 -13.43
CA LEU A 220 -11.61 0.22 -12.15
C LEU A 220 -12.30 1.58 -12.03
N ALA A 221 -12.22 2.42 -13.08
CA ALA A 221 -12.86 3.74 -13.05
C ALA A 221 -14.39 3.64 -13.02
N ASP A 222 -14.98 2.67 -13.73
CA ASP A 222 -16.42 2.42 -13.70
C ASP A 222 -16.90 1.96 -12.31
N ALA A 223 -16.14 1.09 -11.65
CA ALA A 223 -16.43 0.67 -10.27
C ALA A 223 -16.37 1.85 -9.28
N MET A 224 -15.36 2.72 -9.41
CA MET A 224 -15.25 3.95 -8.60
C MET A 224 -16.40 4.93 -8.87
N ALA A 225 -16.81 5.08 -10.13
CA ALA A 225 -17.94 5.93 -10.49
C ALA A 225 -19.26 5.40 -9.91
N ALA A 226 -19.48 4.09 -9.98
CA ALA A 226 -20.64 3.44 -9.37
C ALA A 226 -20.71 3.66 -7.85
N HIS A 227 -19.56 3.58 -7.17
CA HIS A 227 -19.45 3.86 -5.72
C HIS A 227 -19.87 5.29 -5.39
N SER A 228 -19.49 6.28 -6.20
CA SER A 228 -19.77 7.71 -5.94
C SER A 228 -21.27 8.09 -6.05
N GLY A 229 -22.11 7.16 -6.50
CA GLY A 229 -23.56 7.39 -6.63
C GLY A 229 -23.96 8.37 -7.73
N LYS A 230 -23.01 8.83 -8.50
CA LYS A 230 -23.25 9.73 -9.63
C LYS A 230 -23.39 8.91 -10.89
N ASP A 231 -24.60 8.80 -11.44
CA ASP A 231 -24.87 8.23 -12.79
C ASP A 231 -24.22 9.05 -13.93
N LYS A 232 -23.08 9.69 -13.68
CA LYS A 232 -22.35 10.41 -14.70
C LYS A 232 -21.60 9.41 -15.54
N ARG A 233 -22.06 9.20 -16.76
CA ARG A 233 -21.29 8.47 -17.77
C ARG A 233 -19.94 9.14 -17.94
N ILE A 234 -18.87 8.38 -17.68
CA ILE A 234 -17.52 8.83 -17.99
C ILE A 234 -17.39 8.91 -19.52
N ILE A 235 -16.94 10.05 -20.01
CA ILE A 235 -16.80 10.29 -21.46
C ILE A 235 -15.60 9.54 -22.03
N TYR A 236 -15.67 9.13 -23.29
CA TYR A 236 -14.56 8.47 -24.00
C TYR A 236 -13.80 9.46 -24.88
N CYS A 237 -12.49 9.60 -24.61
CA CYS A 237 -11.57 10.41 -25.39
C CYS A 237 -10.80 9.52 -26.38
N PRO A 238 -10.74 9.85 -27.68
CA PRO A 238 -9.85 9.14 -28.60
C PRO A 238 -8.38 9.28 -28.19
N LEU A 239 -7.60 8.19 -28.31
CA LEU A 239 -6.19 8.19 -27.90
C LEU A 239 -5.36 9.29 -28.57
N LYS A 240 -5.63 9.59 -29.86
CA LYS A 240 -4.92 10.68 -30.57
C LYS A 240 -5.15 12.04 -29.93
N LEU A 241 -6.38 12.31 -29.50
CA LEU A 241 -6.72 13.54 -28.79
C LEU A 241 -6.10 13.59 -27.40
N ALA A 242 -6.17 12.48 -26.65
CA ALA A 242 -5.51 12.37 -25.35
C ALA A 242 -3.99 12.63 -25.44
N LYS A 243 -3.31 12.09 -26.46
CA LYS A 243 -1.88 12.35 -26.73
C LYS A 243 -1.60 13.83 -27.04
N LEU A 244 -2.49 14.50 -27.79
CA LEU A 244 -2.34 15.93 -28.06
C LEU A 244 -2.50 16.76 -26.78
N CYS A 245 -3.54 16.47 -25.97
CA CYS A 245 -3.76 17.13 -24.69
C CYS A 245 -2.58 16.90 -23.71
N ALA A 246 -2.06 15.69 -23.66
CA ALA A 246 -0.91 15.34 -22.83
C ALA A 246 0.34 16.15 -23.19
N LYS A 247 0.65 16.28 -24.50
CA LYS A 247 1.76 17.16 -24.98
C LYS A 247 1.57 18.64 -24.64
N ILE A 248 0.34 19.13 -24.66
CA ILE A 248 0.03 20.49 -24.21
C ILE A 248 0.27 20.60 -22.69
N GLY A 249 -0.14 19.58 -21.92
CA GLY A 249 0.11 19.50 -20.48
C GLY A 249 1.58 19.46 -20.11
N ASP A 250 2.46 18.86 -20.95
CA ASP A 250 3.91 18.86 -20.74
C ASP A 250 4.52 20.27 -20.79
N ILE A 251 3.84 21.23 -21.46
CA ILE A 251 4.37 22.56 -21.73
C ILE A 251 3.72 23.62 -20.83
N ILE A 252 2.43 23.44 -20.49
CA ILE A 252 1.62 24.48 -19.83
C ILE A 252 1.30 24.07 -18.38
N PRO A 253 2.03 24.55 -17.35
CA PRO A 253 1.54 24.50 -15.98
C PRO A 253 0.31 25.43 -15.84
N PRO A 254 -0.79 25.04 -15.26
CA PRO A 254 -1.08 23.89 -14.40
C PRO A 254 -1.77 22.70 -15.12
N LEU A 255 -1.80 22.64 -16.45
CA LEU A 255 -2.46 21.55 -17.19
C LEU A 255 -1.75 20.21 -17.01
N ASP A 256 -0.46 20.22 -16.64
CA ASP A 256 0.32 19.04 -16.23
C ASP A 256 -0.34 18.27 -15.08
N ARG A 257 -1.03 18.98 -14.19
CA ARG A 257 -1.78 18.36 -13.08
C ARG A 257 -2.97 17.54 -13.55
N MET A 258 -3.56 17.92 -14.68
CA MET A 258 -4.71 17.20 -15.26
C MET A 258 -4.24 16.02 -16.10
N LEU A 259 -3.39 16.24 -17.09
CA LEU A 259 -2.87 15.23 -18.00
C LEU A 259 -1.54 15.69 -18.58
N ASN A 260 -0.52 14.85 -18.48
CA ASN A 260 0.77 14.99 -19.17
C ASN A 260 1.14 13.65 -19.81
N SER A 261 2.23 13.61 -20.57
CA SER A 261 2.67 12.41 -21.27
C SER A 261 2.98 11.24 -20.33
N ASP A 262 3.55 11.50 -19.15
CA ASP A 262 3.84 10.47 -18.14
C ASP A 262 2.54 9.89 -17.57
N LYS A 263 1.58 10.72 -17.18
CA LYS A 263 0.27 10.27 -16.69
C LYS A 263 -0.47 9.46 -17.73
N LEU A 264 -0.44 9.92 -19.00
CA LEU A 264 -1.06 9.19 -20.09
C LEU A 264 -0.40 7.83 -20.30
N SER A 265 0.93 7.76 -20.28
CA SER A 265 1.69 6.52 -20.37
C SER A 265 1.29 5.55 -19.24
N ILE A 266 1.27 6.04 -17.99
CA ILE A 266 0.81 5.23 -16.85
C ILE A 266 -0.62 4.72 -17.07
N LEU A 267 -1.55 5.54 -17.54
CA LEU A 267 -2.95 5.14 -17.75
C LEU A 267 -3.13 4.12 -18.89
N THR A 268 -2.22 4.08 -19.86
CA THR A 268 -2.33 3.23 -21.05
C THR A 268 -1.39 2.02 -21.07
N SER A 269 -0.47 1.90 -20.12
CA SER A 269 0.43 0.74 -19.98
C SER A 269 -0.12 -0.29 -18.99
N THR A 270 -0.05 -1.57 -19.31
CA THR A 270 -0.38 -2.64 -18.35
C THR A 270 0.72 -2.79 -17.33
N LEU A 271 0.34 -2.86 -16.05
CA LEU A 271 1.26 -3.15 -14.95
C LEU A 271 0.57 -4.08 -13.94
N THR A 272 0.93 -5.36 -13.99
CA THR A 272 0.35 -6.39 -13.13
C THR A 272 1.45 -7.21 -12.44
N PHE A 273 1.09 -7.74 -11.26
CA PHE A 273 2.00 -8.46 -10.38
C PHE A 273 1.36 -9.78 -9.95
N SER A 274 2.18 -10.83 -9.90
CA SER A 274 1.77 -12.14 -9.44
C SER A 274 1.69 -12.17 -7.90
N ASN A 275 0.64 -12.80 -7.37
CA ASN A 275 0.49 -13.15 -5.96
C ASN A 275 0.62 -14.67 -5.73
N ALA A 276 1.06 -15.42 -6.74
CA ALA A 276 1.07 -16.88 -6.72
C ALA A 276 1.81 -17.43 -5.49
N ARG A 277 2.96 -16.84 -5.15
CA ARG A 277 3.75 -17.24 -3.98
C ARG A 277 2.98 -17.07 -2.66
N LEU A 278 2.24 -15.96 -2.51
CA LEU A 278 1.41 -15.73 -1.32
C LEU A 278 0.30 -16.78 -1.24
N ILE A 279 -0.41 -17.02 -2.35
CA ILE A 279 -1.52 -17.97 -2.40
C ILE A 279 -1.05 -19.39 -2.14
N GLU A 280 0.03 -19.83 -2.79
CA GLU A 280 0.64 -21.15 -2.58
C GLU A 280 1.02 -21.36 -1.10
N LYS A 281 1.61 -20.33 -0.48
CA LYS A 281 2.07 -20.42 0.92
C LYS A 281 0.94 -20.41 1.94
N THR A 282 -0.13 -19.64 1.69
CA THR A 282 -1.13 -19.33 2.71
C THR A 282 -2.53 -19.86 2.44
N GLY A 283 -2.84 -20.21 1.19
CA GLY A 283 -4.21 -20.51 0.76
C GLY A 283 -5.16 -19.31 0.84
N LEU A 284 -4.64 -18.07 0.99
CA LEU A 284 -5.45 -16.86 1.04
C LEU A 284 -6.35 -16.77 -0.20
N GLN A 285 -7.61 -16.45 0.01
CA GLN A 285 -8.56 -16.11 -1.05
C GLN A 285 -8.91 -14.64 -0.95
N PRO A 286 -8.23 -13.78 -1.72
CA PRO A 286 -8.47 -12.35 -1.67
C PRO A 286 -9.86 -12.00 -2.19
N HIS A 287 -10.39 -10.87 -1.72
CA HIS A 287 -11.64 -10.32 -2.25
C HIS A 287 -11.46 -9.86 -3.71
N ASN A 288 -12.54 -9.94 -4.49
CA ASN A 288 -12.60 -9.22 -5.75
C ASN A 288 -12.69 -7.72 -5.44
N THR A 289 -11.58 -7.00 -5.60
CA THR A 289 -11.48 -5.58 -5.25
C THR A 289 -12.47 -4.72 -6.03
N ILE A 290 -12.69 -5.02 -7.32
CA ILE A 290 -13.66 -4.30 -8.18
C ILE A 290 -15.08 -4.45 -7.63
N ASP A 291 -15.49 -5.66 -7.27
CA ASP A 291 -16.82 -5.92 -6.73
C ASP A 291 -17.04 -5.19 -5.40
N VAL A 292 -16.02 -5.17 -4.54
CA VAL A 292 -16.10 -4.46 -3.26
C VAL A 292 -16.20 -2.95 -3.47
N ILE A 293 -15.41 -2.37 -4.39
CA ILE A 293 -15.48 -0.94 -4.72
C ILE A 293 -16.86 -0.59 -5.31
N ALA A 294 -17.37 -1.38 -6.26
CA ALA A 294 -18.64 -1.10 -6.95
C ALA A 294 -19.86 -1.22 -6.02
N ARG A 295 -19.80 -2.06 -4.98
CA ARG A 295 -20.88 -2.16 -4.00
C ARG A 295 -20.95 -0.86 -3.21
N ARG A 296 -22.07 -0.15 -3.29
CA ARG A 296 -22.39 1.04 -2.45
C ARG A 296 -22.51 0.58 -0.98
N SER A 297 -21.40 0.21 -0.36
CA SER A 297 -21.39 -0.20 1.03
C SER A 297 -21.21 1.04 1.91
N THR A 298 -22.16 1.29 2.80
CA THR A 298 -22.04 2.28 3.90
C THR A 298 -20.85 1.99 4.84
N THR A 299 -20.20 0.84 4.66
CA THR A 299 -19.05 0.38 5.45
C THR A 299 -17.71 0.90 4.94
N TYR A 300 -17.66 1.54 3.77
CA TYR A 300 -16.44 2.18 3.23
C TYR A 300 -16.72 3.65 2.91
N PRO A 301 -16.94 4.51 3.93
CA PRO A 301 -17.10 5.93 3.67
C PRO A 301 -15.77 6.52 3.20
N TYR A 302 -15.76 7.05 1.99
CA TYR A 302 -14.77 8.04 1.59
C TYR A 302 -15.06 9.30 2.41
N GLN A 303 -14.31 9.51 3.47
CA GLN A 303 -14.37 10.77 4.21
C GLN A 303 -13.38 11.74 3.57
N HIS A 304 -13.89 12.80 2.94
CA HIS A 304 -13.10 13.99 2.70
C HIS A 304 -12.62 14.48 4.08
N ASN A 305 -11.31 14.50 4.31
CA ASN A 305 -10.74 15.32 5.35
C ASN A 305 -10.80 16.76 4.81
N ASP A 306 -11.80 17.53 5.27
CA ASP A 306 -11.86 18.97 5.10
C ASP A 306 -10.70 19.67 5.83
#